data_19993f3b48796d2428869280c75033c9
#
_entry.id   19993f3b48796d2428869280c75033c9
#
_cell.length_a   1.000
_cell.length_b   1.000
_cell.length_c   1.000
_cell.angle_alpha   90.00
_cell.angle_beta   90.00
_cell.angle_gamma   90.00
#
_symmetry.space_group_name_H-M   'P 1'
#
loop_
_entity.id
_entity.type
_entity.pdbx_description
1 polymer ?
#
loop_
_entity_poly.entity_id
_entity_poly.type
_entity_poly.pdbx_seq_one_letter_code
_entity_poly.pdbx_strand_id
1 'polypeptide(L)'
;QYDIEVSSTRKVRGAVLCETNKGLFLLKEITTSEKRIPALCELYTRLYEQGYHRIDYVVTNRNGEYISALDNGDRYILKKCFAGRECDIKKTREIFEAAGNLAKLHIIMRYELEHGIPEGTKTDEKYRRHNRELKKVRQFTRKVVPKGEFEFAFLKQFDQMYHCLLYTSPSPRD
;
A
#
# COMPACT_ATOMS: atom_id res chain seq x y z
N GLN A 1 9.99 21.44 -12.73
CA GLN A 1 8.71 20.78 -13.12
C GLN A 1 7.58 21.07 -12.13
N TYR A 2 7.89 21.32 -10.85
CA TYR A 2 6.93 21.65 -9.78
C TYR A 2 7.22 23.02 -9.20
N ASP A 3 6.18 23.68 -8.67
CA ASP A 3 6.31 24.99 -8.00
C ASP A 3 6.58 24.80 -6.50
N ILE A 4 7.73 24.21 -6.19
CA ILE A 4 8.20 23.96 -4.81
C ILE A 4 9.72 24.22 -4.72
N GLU A 5 10.16 24.67 -3.57
CA GLU A 5 11.58 24.80 -3.21
C GLU A 5 11.93 23.73 -2.20
N VAL A 6 12.91 22.89 -2.56
CA VAL A 6 13.33 21.76 -1.73
C VAL A 6 14.46 22.20 -0.83
N SER A 7 14.28 22.06 0.48
CA SER A 7 15.28 22.38 1.50
C SER A 7 16.13 21.17 1.89
N SER A 8 15.52 20.00 1.98
CA SER A 8 16.21 18.75 2.27
C SER A 8 15.59 17.54 1.59
N THR A 9 16.38 16.48 1.40
CA THR A 9 15.90 15.21 0.82
C THR A 9 16.41 14.02 1.60
N ARG A 10 15.59 12.97 1.68
CA ARG A 10 15.92 11.72 2.36
C ARG A 10 15.32 10.52 1.60
N LYS A 11 16.09 9.46 1.37
CA LYS A 11 15.58 8.20 0.80
C LYS A 11 14.72 7.46 1.83
N VAL A 12 13.53 7.01 1.40
CA VAL A 12 12.57 6.29 2.26
C VAL A 12 11.86 5.22 1.43
N ARG A 13 12.11 3.94 1.72
CA ARG A 13 11.38 2.79 1.14
C ARG A 13 11.17 2.88 -0.39
N GLY A 14 12.23 3.14 -1.14
CA GLY A 14 12.18 3.21 -2.61
C GLY A 14 11.58 4.50 -3.18
N ALA A 15 11.52 5.55 -2.38
CA ALA A 15 11.12 6.89 -2.79
C ALA A 15 12.05 7.94 -2.16
N VAL A 16 11.91 9.20 -2.53
CA VAL A 16 12.64 10.32 -1.96
C VAL A 16 11.65 11.24 -1.23
N LEU A 17 11.80 11.36 0.08
CA LEU A 17 11.07 12.34 0.87
C LEU A 17 11.76 13.69 0.73
N CYS A 18 10.98 14.71 0.38
CA CYS A 18 11.44 16.08 0.19
C CYS A 18 10.77 17.00 1.22
N GLU A 19 11.57 17.72 1.98
CA GLU A 19 11.10 18.84 2.79
C GLU A 19 11.13 20.09 1.93
N THR A 20 10.03 20.83 1.91
CA THR A 20 9.87 21.97 1.00
C THR A 20 9.23 23.15 1.71
N ASN A 21 9.25 24.32 1.05
CA ASN A 21 8.52 25.52 1.49
C ASN A 21 7.00 25.34 1.57
N LYS A 22 6.44 24.28 0.93
CA LYS A 22 5.01 23.93 0.95
C LYS A 22 4.69 22.65 1.76
N GLY A 23 5.63 22.20 2.59
CA GLY A 23 5.51 21.02 3.44
C GLY A 23 6.23 19.79 2.89
N LEU A 24 5.78 18.60 3.31
CA LEU A 24 6.41 17.33 2.95
C LEU A 24 5.88 16.79 1.62
N PHE A 25 6.80 16.36 0.76
CA PHE A 25 6.48 15.69 -0.50
C PHE A 25 7.28 14.40 -0.64
N LEU A 26 6.71 13.45 -1.37
CA LEU A 26 7.33 12.16 -1.68
C LEU A 26 7.45 12.03 -3.20
N LEU A 27 8.67 12.04 -3.71
CA LEU A 27 8.97 11.75 -5.11
C LEU A 27 9.16 10.24 -5.25
N LYS A 28 8.33 9.63 -6.08
CA LYS A 28 8.33 8.19 -6.30
C LYS A 28 8.39 7.84 -7.78
N GLU A 29 9.33 6.97 -8.13
CA GLU A 29 9.41 6.38 -9.46
C GLU A 29 8.19 5.50 -9.75
N ILE A 30 7.68 5.58 -10.98
CA ILE A 30 6.56 4.76 -11.44
C ILE A 30 7.09 3.44 -11.98
N THR A 31 6.85 2.37 -11.21
CA THR A 31 7.17 0.99 -11.60
C THR A 31 5.94 0.21 -12.06
N THR A 32 4.76 0.83 -11.97
CA THR A 32 3.46 0.23 -12.29
C THR A 32 2.83 0.91 -13.51
N SER A 33 1.74 0.32 -14.02
CA SER A 33 0.99 0.90 -15.14
C SER A 33 0.46 2.31 -14.82
N GLU A 34 0.76 3.27 -15.67
CA GLU A 34 0.27 4.66 -15.59
C GLU A 34 -1.25 4.75 -15.66
N LYS A 35 -1.89 3.79 -16.32
CA LYS A 35 -3.35 3.72 -16.46
C LYS A 35 -4.10 3.70 -15.11
N ARG A 36 -3.38 3.42 -14.02
CA ARG A 36 -3.97 3.43 -12.66
C ARG A 36 -3.95 4.80 -11.99
N ILE A 37 -3.22 5.76 -12.51
CA ILE A 37 -3.06 7.07 -11.86
C ILE A 37 -4.37 7.86 -11.84
N PRO A 38 -5.16 7.95 -12.93
CA PRO A 38 -6.46 8.62 -12.89
C PRO A 38 -7.41 8.05 -11.82
N ALA A 39 -7.56 6.73 -11.77
CA ALA A 39 -8.39 6.06 -10.77
C ALA A 39 -7.88 6.31 -9.32
N LEU A 40 -6.56 6.38 -9.14
CA LEU A 40 -5.96 6.70 -7.84
C LEU A 40 -6.25 8.16 -7.44
N CYS A 41 -6.20 9.11 -8.37
CA CYS A 41 -6.51 10.51 -8.12
C CYS A 41 -7.99 10.71 -7.79
N GLU A 42 -8.89 10.03 -8.51
CA GLU A 42 -10.33 10.00 -8.21
C GLU A 42 -10.58 9.49 -6.78
N LEU A 43 -9.94 8.39 -6.40
CA LEU A 43 -10.01 7.85 -5.03
C LEU A 43 -9.56 8.88 -3.98
N TYR A 44 -8.44 9.57 -4.21
CA TYR A 44 -7.96 10.59 -3.27
C TYR A 44 -8.93 11.77 -3.14
N THR A 45 -9.50 12.24 -4.24
CA THR A 45 -10.51 13.31 -4.23
C THR A 45 -11.71 12.88 -3.39
N ARG A 46 -12.23 11.70 -3.61
CA ARG A 46 -13.36 11.16 -2.85
C ARG A 46 -13.04 11.01 -1.35
N LEU A 47 -11.87 10.48 -1.01
CA LEU A 47 -11.44 10.36 0.39
C LEU A 47 -11.41 11.74 1.06
N TYR A 48 -10.88 12.74 0.36
CA TYR A 48 -10.81 14.11 0.86
C TYR A 48 -12.20 14.73 1.07
N GLU A 49 -13.12 14.60 0.12
CA GLU A 49 -14.50 15.06 0.19
C GLU A 49 -15.29 14.41 1.33
N GLN A 50 -14.96 13.15 1.66
CA GLN A 50 -15.54 12.43 2.80
C GLN A 50 -14.87 12.75 4.14
N GLY A 51 -14.04 13.80 4.20
CA GLY A 51 -13.38 14.25 5.41
C GLY A 51 -12.12 13.47 5.80
N TYR A 52 -11.62 12.59 4.93
CA TYR A 52 -10.40 11.83 5.19
C TYR A 52 -9.17 12.58 4.65
N HIS A 53 -8.72 13.59 5.40
CA HIS A 53 -7.69 14.54 4.94
C HIS A 53 -6.24 14.08 5.21
N ARG A 54 -6.01 13.05 6.04
CA ARG A 54 -4.68 12.55 6.37
C ARG A 54 -4.29 11.42 5.41
N ILE A 55 -4.13 11.78 4.15
CA ILE A 55 -3.69 10.89 3.08
C ILE A 55 -2.61 11.55 2.24
N ASP A 56 -1.74 10.75 1.65
CA ASP A 56 -0.84 11.21 0.62
C ASP A 56 -1.59 11.28 -0.72
N TYR A 57 -1.51 12.40 -1.41
CA TYR A 57 -2.16 12.55 -2.72
C TYR A 57 -1.18 13.03 -3.79
N VAL A 58 -1.42 12.57 -5.02
CA VAL A 58 -0.61 12.97 -6.17
C VAL A 58 -0.90 14.42 -6.54
N VAL A 59 0.16 15.19 -6.78
CA VAL A 59 0.07 16.58 -7.24
C VAL A 59 0.47 16.66 -8.70
N THR A 60 -0.14 17.59 -9.44
CA THR A 60 0.21 17.85 -10.83
C THR A 60 1.50 18.67 -10.94
N ASN A 61 2.23 18.47 -12.02
CA ASN A 61 3.35 19.32 -12.41
C ASN A 61 2.82 20.66 -13.00
N ARG A 62 3.72 21.55 -13.42
CA ARG A 62 3.37 22.85 -14.03
C ARG A 62 2.57 22.74 -15.32
N ASN A 63 2.60 21.61 -15.99
CA ASN A 63 1.82 21.35 -17.20
C ASN A 63 0.42 20.76 -16.89
N GLY A 64 0.07 20.57 -15.62
CA GLY A 64 -1.19 19.93 -15.22
C GLY A 64 -1.16 18.41 -15.28
N GLU A 65 0.00 17.77 -15.48
CA GLU A 65 0.15 16.32 -15.60
C GLU A 65 0.52 15.71 -14.25
N TYR A 66 0.01 14.51 -13.97
CA TYR A 66 0.37 13.77 -12.75
C TYR A 66 1.73 13.08 -12.83
N ILE A 67 2.21 12.83 -14.05
CA ILE A 67 3.47 12.13 -14.32
C ILE A 67 4.48 13.11 -14.83
N SER A 68 5.68 13.07 -14.30
CA SER A 68 6.82 13.81 -14.78
C SER A 68 7.88 12.85 -15.30
N ALA A 69 8.38 13.11 -16.50
CA ALA A 69 9.50 12.39 -17.10
C ALA A 69 10.80 13.17 -16.93
N LEU A 70 11.90 12.47 -16.75
CA LEU A 70 13.25 12.98 -16.85
C LEU A 70 13.84 12.67 -18.23
N ASP A 71 14.93 13.36 -18.59
CA ASP A 71 15.60 13.20 -19.90
C ASP A 71 16.14 11.78 -20.12
N ASN A 72 16.41 11.03 -19.07
CA ASN A 72 16.82 9.63 -19.10
C ASN A 72 15.67 8.63 -19.33
N GLY A 73 14.43 9.12 -19.43
CA GLY A 73 13.24 8.31 -19.63
C GLY A 73 12.56 7.81 -18.32
N ASP A 74 13.17 8.05 -17.16
CA ASP A 74 12.57 7.70 -15.89
C ASP A 74 11.33 8.56 -15.61
N ARG A 75 10.29 7.95 -15.05
CA ARG A 75 9.01 8.59 -14.80
C ARG A 75 8.68 8.59 -13.32
N TYR A 76 8.20 9.73 -12.84
CA TYR A 76 7.94 9.98 -11.43
C TYR A 76 6.57 10.59 -11.20
N ILE A 77 6.03 10.32 -10.02
CA ILE A 77 4.91 11.07 -9.44
C ILE A 77 5.40 11.78 -8.18
N LEU A 78 4.88 12.97 -7.98
CA LEU A 78 5.08 13.71 -6.75
C LEU A 78 3.81 13.61 -5.90
N LYS A 79 3.95 13.19 -4.65
CA LYS A 79 2.85 13.13 -3.69
C LYS A 79 3.05 14.15 -2.60
N LYS A 80 2.01 14.89 -2.23
CA LYS A 80 2.03 15.66 -1.00
C LYS A 80 1.72 14.73 0.16
N CYS A 81 2.55 14.77 1.20
CA CYS A 81 2.45 13.91 2.36
C CYS A 81 2.02 14.72 3.60
N PHE A 82 1.38 14.04 4.54
CA PHE A 82 1.14 14.60 5.86
C PHE A 82 2.22 14.15 6.85
N ALA A 83 2.48 14.96 7.87
CA ALA A 83 3.36 14.57 8.96
C ALA A 83 2.66 13.57 9.87
N GLY A 84 3.31 12.46 10.16
CA GLY A 84 2.77 11.41 11.00
C GLY A 84 3.85 10.46 11.48
N ARG A 85 3.50 9.56 12.37
CA ARG A 85 4.36 8.45 12.81
C ARG A 85 3.65 7.12 12.59
N GLU A 86 4.42 6.06 12.49
CA GLU A 86 3.89 4.70 12.45
C GLU A 86 3.22 4.33 13.79
N CYS A 87 2.20 3.46 13.71
CA CYS A 87 1.51 2.90 14.88
C CYS A 87 2.51 2.08 15.72
N ASP A 88 2.52 2.32 17.03
CA ASP A 88 3.26 1.49 17.98
C ASP A 88 2.43 0.24 18.33
N ILE A 89 2.82 -0.89 17.76
CA ILE A 89 2.14 -2.18 17.95
C ILE A 89 2.17 -2.69 19.41
N LYS A 90 2.98 -2.10 20.28
CA LYS A 90 3.02 -2.43 21.70
C LYS A 90 1.93 -1.71 22.50
N LYS A 91 1.27 -0.72 21.90
CA LYS A 91 0.21 0.07 22.54
C LYS A 91 -1.16 -0.36 22.01
N THR A 92 -1.90 -1.09 22.79
CA THR A 92 -3.24 -1.58 22.45
C THR A 92 -4.17 -0.48 21.93
N ARG A 93 -4.13 0.71 22.51
CA ARG A 93 -4.93 1.86 22.06
C ARG A 93 -4.61 2.23 20.63
N GLU A 94 -3.33 2.29 20.24
CA GLU A 94 -2.93 2.65 18.87
C GLU A 94 -3.34 1.58 17.85
N ILE A 95 -3.35 0.30 18.27
CA ILE A 95 -3.86 -0.80 17.43
C ILE A 95 -5.36 -0.61 17.16
N PHE A 96 -6.17 -0.29 18.18
CA PHE A 96 -7.60 -0.01 17.97
C PHE A 96 -7.85 1.22 17.12
N GLU A 97 -7.07 2.29 17.30
CA GLU A 97 -7.15 3.50 16.45
C GLU A 97 -6.82 3.17 14.99
N ALA A 98 -5.78 2.36 14.74
CA ALA A 98 -5.40 1.92 13.39
C ALA A 98 -6.50 1.05 12.75
N ALA A 99 -7.06 0.09 13.50
CA ALA A 99 -8.17 -0.74 13.03
C ALA A 99 -9.43 0.08 12.72
N GLY A 100 -9.75 1.05 13.58
CA GLY A 100 -10.87 1.97 13.36
C GLY A 100 -10.68 2.86 12.12
N ASN A 101 -9.46 3.34 11.87
CA ASN A 101 -9.12 4.07 10.66
C ASN A 101 -9.27 3.19 9.41
N LEU A 102 -8.81 1.95 9.45
CA LEU A 102 -8.96 1.01 8.36
C LEU A 102 -10.44 0.73 8.06
N ALA A 103 -11.26 0.54 9.08
CA ALA A 103 -12.70 0.32 8.91
C ALA A 103 -13.39 1.52 8.25
N LYS A 104 -13.06 2.76 8.66
CA LYS A 104 -13.57 3.98 8.02
C LYS A 104 -13.16 4.05 6.55
N LEU A 105 -11.91 3.75 6.25
CA LEU A 105 -11.39 3.72 4.89
C LEU A 105 -12.17 2.72 4.03
N HIS A 106 -12.41 1.50 4.53
CA HIS A 106 -13.19 0.48 3.82
C HIS A 106 -14.63 0.93 3.52
N ILE A 107 -15.26 1.68 4.43
CA ILE A 107 -16.62 2.21 4.21
C ILE A 107 -16.60 3.25 3.08
N ILE A 108 -15.66 4.19 3.09
CA ILE A 108 -15.55 5.24 2.07
C ILE A 108 -15.20 4.64 0.71
N MET A 109 -14.37 3.59 0.67
CA MET A 109 -13.92 2.94 -0.56
C MET A 109 -14.96 1.99 -1.19
N ARG A 110 -16.13 1.79 -0.60
CA ARG A 110 -17.23 1.02 -1.19
C ARG A 110 -17.99 1.85 -2.21
N TYR A 111 -17.42 2.03 -3.40
CA TYR A 111 -18.07 2.69 -4.54
C TYR A 111 -17.43 2.25 -5.85
N GLU A 112 -18.11 2.49 -6.96
CA GLU A 112 -17.56 2.24 -8.29
C GLU A 112 -16.76 3.46 -8.75
N LEU A 113 -15.56 3.23 -9.26
CA LEU A 113 -14.70 4.26 -9.83
C LEU A 113 -15.17 4.59 -11.24
N GLU A 114 -15.33 5.88 -11.57
CA GLU A 114 -15.71 6.33 -12.91
C GLU A 114 -14.70 5.92 -13.97
N HIS A 115 -13.40 6.01 -13.63
CA HIS A 115 -12.31 5.64 -14.54
C HIS A 115 -12.02 4.13 -14.58
N GLY A 116 -12.70 3.33 -13.76
CA GLY A 116 -12.42 1.91 -13.62
C GLY A 116 -11.00 1.62 -13.11
N ILE A 117 -10.78 0.43 -12.61
CA ILE A 117 -9.41 -0.05 -12.28
C ILE A 117 -8.97 -0.93 -13.45
N PRO A 118 -7.85 -0.62 -14.13
CA PRO A 118 -7.30 -1.50 -15.14
C PRO A 118 -7.16 -2.90 -14.58
N GLU A 119 -7.58 -3.92 -15.36
CA GLU A 119 -7.49 -5.30 -14.95
C GLU A 119 -6.09 -5.62 -14.42
N GLY A 120 -6.03 -5.90 -13.15
CA GLY A 120 -4.82 -6.38 -12.47
C GLY A 120 -4.95 -7.88 -12.24
N THR A 121 -3.90 -8.49 -11.71
CA THR A 121 -3.99 -9.87 -11.23
C THR A 121 -5.13 -9.93 -10.21
N LYS A 122 -6.15 -10.74 -10.49
CA LYS A 122 -7.30 -10.92 -9.61
C LYS A 122 -6.82 -11.23 -8.19
N THR A 123 -7.40 -10.59 -7.19
CA THR A 123 -7.03 -10.80 -5.78
C THR A 123 -7.08 -12.27 -5.42
N ASP A 124 -8.04 -12.99 -5.98
CA ASP A 124 -8.21 -14.43 -5.84
C ASP A 124 -6.98 -15.24 -6.34
N GLU A 125 -6.43 -14.90 -7.51
CA GLU A 125 -5.24 -15.56 -8.06
C GLU A 125 -4.01 -15.32 -7.19
N LYS A 126 -3.82 -14.10 -6.68
CA LYS A 126 -2.73 -13.76 -5.74
C LYS A 126 -2.89 -14.55 -4.45
N TYR A 127 -4.09 -14.60 -3.91
CA TYR A 127 -4.41 -15.33 -2.70
C TYR A 127 -4.11 -16.83 -2.86
N ARG A 128 -4.59 -17.46 -3.94
CA ARG A 128 -4.33 -18.87 -4.25
C ARG A 128 -2.83 -19.15 -4.43
N ARG A 129 -2.10 -18.22 -5.05
CA ARG A 129 -0.64 -18.34 -5.21
C ARG A 129 0.06 -18.31 -3.84
N HIS A 130 -0.25 -17.33 -3.00
CA HIS A 130 0.34 -17.21 -1.67
C HIS A 130 0.02 -18.42 -0.79
N ASN A 131 -1.19 -18.94 -0.85
CA ASN A 131 -1.56 -20.16 -0.11
C ASN A 131 -0.77 -21.38 -0.56
N ARG A 132 -0.49 -21.53 -1.86
CA ARG A 132 0.40 -22.57 -2.37
C ARG A 132 1.83 -22.40 -1.89
N GLU A 133 2.33 -21.16 -1.86
CA GLU A 133 3.66 -20.84 -1.35
C GLU A 133 3.79 -21.16 0.14
N LEU A 134 2.81 -20.79 0.95
CA LEU A 134 2.76 -21.13 2.38
C LEU A 134 2.81 -22.64 2.64
N LYS A 135 2.09 -23.44 1.84
CA LYS A 135 2.18 -24.91 1.91
C LYS A 135 3.58 -25.44 1.59
N LYS A 136 4.24 -24.84 0.59
CA LYS A 136 5.63 -25.22 0.24
C LYS A 136 6.59 -24.86 1.37
N VAL A 137 6.45 -23.68 1.98
CA VAL A 137 7.25 -23.27 3.14
C VAL A 137 7.05 -24.25 4.28
N ARG A 138 5.80 -24.64 4.60
CA ARG A 138 5.52 -25.67 5.62
C ARG A 138 6.24 -26.99 5.32
N GLN A 139 6.17 -27.48 4.08
CA GLN A 139 6.83 -28.72 3.68
C GLN A 139 8.35 -28.63 3.82
N PHE A 140 8.93 -27.50 3.44
CA PHE A 140 10.35 -27.21 3.62
C PHE A 140 10.73 -27.21 5.11
N THR A 141 10.00 -26.43 5.93
CA THR A 141 10.26 -26.30 7.36
C THR A 141 10.17 -27.65 8.10
N ARG A 142 9.27 -28.56 7.66
CA ARG A 142 9.20 -29.93 8.21
C ARG A 142 10.48 -30.75 7.98
N LYS A 143 11.19 -30.46 6.89
CA LYS A 143 12.41 -31.22 6.48
C LYS A 143 13.70 -30.64 7.08
N VAL A 144 13.66 -29.42 7.61
CA VAL A 144 14.83 -28.76 8.22
C VAL A 144 15.30 -29.54 9.45
N VAL A 145 16.60 -29.83 9.52
CA VAL A 145 17.25 -30.52 10.63
C VAL A 145 18.63 -29.88 10.85
N PRO A 146 18.96 -29.45 12.07
CA PRO A 146 18.10 -29.36 13.25
C PRO A 146 17.08 -28.20 13.11
N LYS A 147 15.96 -28.32 13.82
CA LYS A 147 14.96 -27.25 13.88
C LYS A 147 15.33 -26.23 14.95
N GLY A 148 15.27 -24.95 14.61
CA GLY A 148 15.37 -23.83 15.53
C GLY A 148 14.02 -23.45 16.14
N GLU A 149 14.02 -22.44 17.00
CA GLU A 149 12.81 -21.92 17.65
C GLU A 149 11.76 -21.42 16.64
N PHE A 150 12.23 -20.82 15.54
CA PHE A 150 11.34 -20.34 14.48
C PHE A 150 10.57 -21.49 13.82
N GLU A 151 11.27 -22.58 13.44
CA GLU A 151 10.65 -23.72 12.78
C GLU A 151 9.62 -24.40 13.69
N PHE A 152 9.90 -24.54 14.96
CA PHE A 152 8.95 -25.08 15.94
C PHE A 152 7.73 -24.17 16.11
N ALA A 153 7.91 -22.86 16.30
CA ALA A 153 6.83 -21.90 16.45
C ALA A 153 5.97 -21.85 15.18
N PHE A 154 6.58 -21.78 14.01
CA PHE A 154 5.89 -21.78 12.72
C PHE A 154 5.03 -23.01 12.51
N LEU A 155 5.60 -24.21 12.71
CA LEU A 155 4.86 -25.46 12.55
C LEU A 155 3.71 -25.61 13.54
N LYS A 156 3.91 -25.16 14.78
CA LYS A 156 2.88 -25.19 15.84
C LYS A 156 1.67 -24.32 15.49
N GLN A 157 1.88 -23.13 14.92
CA GLN A 157 0.83 -22.16 14.62
C GLN A 157 0.25 -22.31 13.20
N PHE A 158 0.93 -23.04 12.32
CA PHE A 158 0.59 -23.08 10.90
C PHE A 158 -0.85 -23.48 10.63
N ASP A 159 -1.32 -24.57 11.24
CA ASP A 159 -2.65 -25.11 10.93
C ASP A 159 -3.76 -24.14 11.37
N GLN A 160 -3.61 -23.50 12.52
CA GLN A 160 -4.56 -22.49 12.99
C GLN A 160 -4.59 -21.28 12.06
N MET A 161 -3.43 -20.72 11.73
CA MET A 161 -3.32 -19.55 10.84
C MET A 161 -3.80 -19.88 9.43
N TYR A 162 -3.45 -21.06 8.92
CA TYR A 162 -3.87 -21.47 7.57
C TYR A 162 -5.38 -21.68 7.49
N HIS A 163 -6.01 -22.22 8.54
CA HIS A 163 -7.47 -22.33 8.64
C HIS A 163 -8.15 -20.96 8.64
N CYS A 164 -7.63 -20.01 9.41
CA CYS A 164 -8.12 -18.62 9.39
C CYS A 164 -8.01 -18.00 7.99
N LEU A 165 -6.91 -18.20 7.28
CA LEU A 165 -6.73 -17.72 5.91
C LEU A 165 -7.77 -18.31 4.96
N LEU A 166 -8.07 -19.60 5.05
CA LEU A 166 -9.09 -20.24 4.22
C LEU A 166 -10.51 -19.73 4.50
N TYR A 167 -10.81 -19.45 5.79
CA TYR A 167 -12.12 -18.95 6.19
C TYR A 167 -12.35 -17.50 5.74
N THR A 168 -11.30 -16.68 5.70
CA THR A 168 -11.37 -15.28 5.24
C THR A 168 -11.20 -15.12 3.73
N SER A 169 -11.08 -16.23 2.99
CA SER A 169 -11.03 -16.23 1.54
C SER A 169 -12.35 -15.70 0.98
N PRO A 170 -12.32 -14.77 0.00
CA PRO A 170 -13.54 -14.37 -0.69
C PRO A 170 -14.20 -15.63 -1.28
N SER A 171 -15.47 -15.80 -0.95
CA SER A 171 -16.26 -16.91 -1.51
C SER A 171 -16.35 -16.76 -3.03
N PRO A 172 -16.25 -17.85 -3.81
CA PRO A 172 -16.45 -17.78 -5.26
C PRO A 172 -17.89 -17.41 -5.66
N ARG A 173 -18.77 -17.09 -4.70
CA ARG A 173 -20.20 -16.83 -4.90
C ARG A 173 -20.63 -15.42 -4.52
N ASP A 174 -19.69 -14.52 -4.16
CA ASP A 174 -19.99 -13.10 -3.90
C ASP A 174 -19.53 -12.22 -5.06
#